data_9ea105ede4a49cd4c97596d1006236db
#
_entry.id   9ea105ede4a49cd4c97596d1006236db
#
_cell.length_a   1.000
_cell.length_b   1.000
_cell.length_c   1.000
_cell.angle_alpha   90.00
_cell.angle_beta   90.00
_cell.angle_gamma   90.00
#
_symmetry.space_group_name_H-M   'P 1'
#
loop_
_entity.id
_entity.type
_entity.pdbx_description
1 polymer ?
#
loop_
_entity_poly.entity_id
_entity_poly.type
_entity_poly.pdbx_seq_one_letter_code
_entity_poly.pdbx_strand_id
1 'polypeptide(L)'
;MKTLKLFAAAAALALVCVSCVCGGSNASTRKSFPDNAFKEVPREYFNVCDKGGVVKSFKYTTRDNQTPGSKEFEKNALVYLPYGYDEKDASTCYNVLYLMHGGGDSPAWYLGGEGQNTRLKNIIDHLIANGEMKPLIICALSYYTDYSNDATKNCIDYHFELDKDVIPVFETQYHTYAKGDVSQKSLDASRWHRAFGGFSMGACATWSVFEFCLGEMGYFIPMSGDCWAKGRGNSVESAKHLAETVAKNGKTAKDFYIYSGCGRNDVAEPNMTPMINEMKKYPETFIYCDNFADGNLYHCIYEQGGHDINSVMRVMYNGLPKLFD
;
A
#
# COMPACT_ATOMS: atom_id res chain seq x y z
N MET A 1 -6.13 24.00 -82.92
CA MET A 1 -5.02 24.78 -82.38
C MET A 1 -5.11 24.67 -80.86
N LYS A 2 -4.03 24.47 -80.20
CA LYS A 2 -3.80 23.80 -78.89
C LYS A 2 -4.64 24.32 -77.72
N THR A 3 -5.44 23.39 -77.15
CA THR A 3 -6.19 23.54 -75.92
C THR A 3 -5.26 23.18 -74.73
N LEU A 4 -5.11 24.12 -73.78
CA LEU A 4 -4.37 23.93 -72.55
C LEU A 4 -5.35 23.47 -71.48
N LYS A 5 -5.15 22.25 -70.96
CA LYS A 5 -5.93 21.72 -69.83
C LYS A 5 -5.27 22.17 -68.52
N LEU A 6 -6.00 22.97 -67.70
CA LEU A 6 -5.66 23.24 -66.31
C LEU A 6 -6.09 22.06 -65.45
N PHE A 7 -5.15 21.50 -64.69
CA PHE A 7 -5.45 20.57 -63.61
C PHE A 7 -5.57 21.37 -62.31
N ALA A 8 -6.77 21.39 -61.72
CA ALA A 8 -7.00 21.84 -60.38
C ALA A 8 -6.72 20.69 -59.39
N ALA A 9 -5.71 20.85 -58.55
CA ALA A 9 -5.47 19.93 -57.44
C ALA A 9 -6.31 20.38 -56.25
N ALA A 10 -7.29 19.59 -55.85
CA ALA A 10 -8.03 19.76 -54.61
C ALA A 10 -7.22 19.12 -53.47
N ALA A 11 -6.68 19.97 -52.58
CA ALA A 11 -6.09 19.51 -51.33
C ALA A 11 -7.21 19.18 -50.33
N ALA A 12 -7.44 17.91 -50.07
CA ALA A 12 -8.31 17.46 -48.99
C ALA A 12 -7.55 17.55 -47.67
N LEU A 13 -7.95 18.49 -46.83
CA LEU A 13 -7.48 18.63 -45.45
C LEU A 13 -8.18 17.54 -44.64
N ALA A 14 -7.51 16.42 -44.35
CA ALA A 14 -8.00 15.41 -43.42
C ALA A 14 -7.81 15.94 -41.99
N LEU A 15 -8.92 16.34 -41.35
CA LEU A 15 -8.98 16.63 -39.94
C LEU A 15 -8.87 15.29 -39.20
N VAL A 16 -7.69 14.96 -38.66
CA VAL A 16 -7.52 13.86 -37.74
C VAL A 16 -8.07 14.30 -36.40
N CYS A 17 -9.32 13.93 -36.13
CA CYS A 17 -9.85 13.94 -34.76
C CYS A 17 -9.12 12.86 -33.98
N VAL A 18 -8.13 13.26 -33.18
CA VAL A 18 -7.57 12.39 -32.13
C VAL A 18 -8.62 12.32 -31.01
N SER A 19 -9.55 11.38 -31.12
CA SER A 19 -10.37 10.95 -30.00
C SER A 19 -9.45 10.18 -29.05
N CYS A 20 -9.03 10.84 -27.96
CA CYS A 20 -8.44 10.15 -26.83
C CYS A 20 -9.49 9.21 -26.26
N VAL A 21 -9.49 7.97 -26.74
CA VAL A 21 -10.18 6.86 -26.08
C VAL A 21 -9.31 6.47 -24.88
N CYS A 22 -9.63 7.02 -23.72
CA CYS A 22 -9.14 6.49 -22.45
C CYS A 22 -9.91 5.19 -22.13
N GLY A 23 -9.68 4.17 -22.96
CA GLY A 23 -10.08 2.78 -22.72
C GLY A 23 -8.84 1.99 -22.31
N GLY A 24 -8.38 2.22 -21.08
CA GLY A 24 -7.27 1.45 -20.53
C GLY A 24 -7.75 0.09 -20.05
N SER A 25 -7.56 -0.95 -20.83
CA SER A 25 -7.30 -2.26 -20.27
C SER A 25 -5.90 -2.18 -19.63
N ASN A 26 -5.83 -1.95 -18.34
CA ASN A 26 -4.60 -2.00 -17.58
C ASN A 26 -4.11 -3.45 -17.46
N ALA A 27 -3.56 -3.99 -18.53
CA ALA A 27 -2.49 -4.95 -18.41
C ALA A 27 -1.24 -4.11 -18.06
N SER A 28 -1.00 -3.89 -16.78
CA SER A 28 0.21 -3.29 -16.27
C SER A 28 1.40 -4.05 -16.83
N THR A 29 2.20 -3.41 -17.67
CA THR A 29 3.52 -3.94 -18.05
C THR A 29 4.43 -3.70 -16.85
N ARG A 30 4.30 -4.57 -15.83
CA ARG A 30 5.19 -4.53 -14.67
C ARG A 30 6.62 -4.76 -15.12
N LYS A 31 7.51 -3.91 -14.64
CA LYS A 31 8.94 -4.19 -14.74
C LYS A 31 9.19 -5.55 -14.08
N SER A 32 9.70 -6.50 -14.82
CA SER A 32 10.24 -7.71 -14.21
C SER A 32 11.43 -7.28 -13.36
N PHE A 33 11.36 -7.50 -12.06
CA PHE A 33 12.52 -7.40 -11.21
C PHE A 33 13.29 -8.72 -11.36
N PRO A 34 14.37 -8.78 -12.15
CA PRO A 34 14.99 -10.04 -12.53
C PRO A 34 15.72 -10.71 -11.36
N ASP A 35 15.76 -10.07 -10.20
CA ASP A 35 16.52 -10.55 -9.07
C ASP A 35 15.70 -10.38 -7.79
N ASN A 36 15.15 -11.50 -7.30
CA ASN A 36 14.42 -11.58 -6.04
C ASN A 36 15.33 -11.86 -4.85
N ALA A 37 16.64 -11.88 -5.06
CA ALA A 37 17.55 -11.92 -3.95
C ALA A 37 17.24 -10.73 -3.02
N PHE A 38 17.07 -11.03 -1.75
CA PHE A 38 16.91 -10.02 -0.72
C PHE A 38 18.16 -9.12 -0.71
N LYS A 39 17.98 -7.83 -1.03
CA LYS A 39 19.09 -6.87 -1.14
C LYS A 39 19.29 -6.16 0.19
N GLU A 40 20.54 -6.02 0.60
CA GLU A 40 20.89 -5.13 1.71
C GLU A 40 20.68 -3.68 1.32
N VAL A 41 20.22 -2.87 2.28
CA VAL A 41 20.06 -1.43 2.10
C VAL A 41 21.44 -0.80 1.92
N PRO A 42 21.70 -0.03 0.86
CA PRO A 42 22.96 0.71 0.71
C PRO A 42 23.19 1.63 1.92
N ARG A 43 24.42 1.70 2.40
CA ARG A 43 24.76 2.47 3.61
C ARG A 43 24.39 3.95 3.50
N GLU A 44 24.57 4.52 2.33
CA GLU A 44 24.24 5.92 2.02
C GLU A 44 22.74 6.21 2.15
N TYR A 45 21.85 5.21 1.96
CA TYR A 45 20.39 5.38 2.10
C TYR A 45 19.94 5.59 3.53
N PHE A 46 20.79 5.34 4.53
CA PHE A 46 20.50 5.68 5.92
C PHE A 46 20.73 7.16 6.25
N ASN A 47 21.44 7.89 5.37
CA ASN A 47 21.72 9.31 5.53
C ASN A 47 20.57 10.15 4.96
N VAL A 48 20.49 11.42 5.38
CA VAL A 48 19.52 12.37 4.85
C VAL A 48 19.74 12.56 3.36
N CYS A 49 18.66 12.50 2.59
CA CYS A 49 18.66 12.71 1.14
C CYS A 49 18.42 14.20 0.83
N ASP A 50 19.19 14.77 -0.10
CA ASP A 50 19.03 16.16 -0.53
C ASP A 50 17.65 16.45 -1.15
N LYS A 51 17.07 15.43 -1.81
CA LYS A 51 15.69 15.45 -2.34
C LYS A 51 14.76 14.68 -1.41
N GLY A 52 14.80 14.98 -0.12
CA GLY A 52 13.95 14.36 0.89
C GLY A 52 12.55 14.94 0.90
N GLY A 53 11.56 14.09 1.13
CA GLY A 53 10.18 14.49 1.41
C GLY A 53 10.03 15.11 2.79
N VAL A 54 8.83 15.57 3.10
CA VAL A 54 8.49 16.17 4.40
C VAL A 54 7.46 15.35 5.14
N VAL A 55 7.52 15.38 6.47
CA VAL A 55 6.51 14.78 7.35
C VAL A 55 5.67 15.89 7.96
N LYS A 56 4.34 15.74 7.86
CA LYS A 56 3.35 16.67 8.44
C LYS A 56 2.37 15.90 9.32
N SER A 57 1.74 16.61 10.27
CA SER A 57 0.59 16.08 11.01
C SER A 57 -0.65 16.03 10.12
N PHE A 58 -1.43 14.97 10.27
CA PHE A 58 -2.75 14.80 9.68
C PHE A 58 -3.76 14.52 10.77
N LYS A 59 -4.82 15.30 10.82
CA LYS A 59 -5.88 15.17 11.81
C LYS A 59 -7.18 14.73 11.18
N TYR A 60 -7.87 13.84 11.82
CA TYR A 60 -9.21 13.38 11.43
C TYR A 60 -10.05 13.07 12.66
N THR A 61 -11.36 13.13 12.49
CA THR A 61 -12.32 12.75 13.52
C THR A 61 -12.73 11.29 13.33
N THR A 62 -12.78 10.53 14.40
CA THR A 62 -13.23 9.14 14.41
C THR A 62 -14.11 8.86 15.64
N ARG A 63 -14.67 7.66 15.68
CA ARG A 63 -15.50 7.16 16.76
C ARG A 63 -15.41 5.62 16.82
N ASP A 64 -16.08 4.99 17.79
CA ASP A 64 -16.39 3.57 17.70
C ASP A 64 -17.44 3.34 16.60
N ASN A 65 -16.98 3.01 15.39
CA ASN A 65 -17.81 2.82 14.22
C ASN A 65 -18.73 1.57 14.30
N GLN A 66 -18.55 0.74 15.33
CA GLN A 66 -19.42 -0.42 15.59
C GLN A 66 -20.57 -0.09 16.54
N THR A 67 -20.48 1.02 17.28
CA THR A 67 -21.50 1.45 18.25
C THR A 67 -22.24 2.68 17.74
N PRO A 68 -23.52 2.56 17.31
CA PRO A 68 -24.30 3.70 16.86
C PRO A 68 -24.39 4.80 17.92
N GLY A 69 -24.11 6.05 17.51
CA GLY A 69 -24.16 7.21 18.40
C GLY A 69 -22.99 7.35 19.36
N SER A 70 -21.92 6.57 19.17
CA SER A 70 -20.69 6.70 19.94
C SER A 70 -20.08 8.11 19.82
N LYS A 71 -19.38 8.54 20.86
CA LYS A 71 -18.76 9.86 20.91
C LYS A 71 -17.59 9.95 19.92
N GLU A 72 -17.54 11.05 19.19
CA GLU A 72 -16.42 11.42 18.34
C GLU A 72 -15.23 11.94 19.12
N PHE A 73 -14.02 11.71 18.61
CA PHE A 73 -12.77 12.28 19.10
C PHE A 73 -11.79 12.49 17.94
N GLU A 74 -10.85 13.41 18.14
CA GLU A 74 -9.81 13.71 17.14
C GLU A 74 -8.64 12.75 17.31
N LYS A 75 -8.14 12.22 16.19
CA LYS A 75 -6.89 11.46 16.12
C LYS A 75 -5.86 12.17 15.24
N ASN A 76 -4.60 11.92 15.57
CA ASN A 76 -3.46 12.43 14.82
C ASN A 76 -2.76 11.26 14.13
N ALA A 77 -2.50 11.43 12.85
CA ALA A 77 -1.63 10.58 12.04
C ALA A 77 -0.45 11.42 11.52
N LEU A 78 0.52 10.80 10.90
CA LEU A 78 1.62 11.46 10.22
C LEU A 78 1.55 11.16 8.72
N VAL A 79 1.80 12.19 7.93
CA VAL A 79 1.81 12.07 6.47
C VAL A 79 3.19 12.43 5.94
N TYR A 80 3.79 11.50 5.22
CA TYR A 80 4.96 11.77 4.40
C TYR A 80 4.50 12.22 3.01
N LEU A 81 4.99 13.39 2.60
CA LEU A 81 4.80 13.95 1.27
C LEU A 81 6.15 13.90 0.53
N PRO A 82 6.23 13.29 -0.66
CA PRO A 82 7.48 13.14 -1.37
C PRO A 82 8.07 14.49 -1.81
N TYR A 83 9.36 14.53 -2.07
CA TYR A 83 10.02 15.72 -2.63
C TYR A 83 9.30 16.20 -3.89
N GLY A 84 9.01 17.51 -3.95
CA GLY A 84 8.29 18.12 -5.08
C GLY A 84 6.77 18.01 -5.01
N TYR A 85 6.20 17.47 -3.92
CA TYR A 85 4.74 17.54 -3.72
C TYR A 85 4.31 19.01 -3.61
N ASP A 86 3.40 19.42 -4.47
CA ASP A 86 2.81 20.79 -4.47
C ASP A 86 1.31 20.69 -4.17
N GLU A 87 0.88 21.27 -3.05
CA GLU A 87 -0.54 21.32 -2.65
C GLU A 87 -1.44 22.06 -3.65
N LYS A 88 -0.86 22.86 -4.53
CA LYS A 88 -1.60 23.64 -5.56
C LYS A 88 -1.70 22.92 -6.89
N ASP A 89 -0.88 21.90 -7.12
CA ASP A 89 -0.88 21.15 -8.38
C ASP A 89 -1.78 19.92 -8.29
N ALA A 90 -3.09 20.13 -8.45
CA ALA A 90 -4.07 19.03 -8.49
C ALA A 90 -3.98 18.16 -9.77
N SER A 91 -3.09 18.47 -10.71
CA SER A 91 -2.89 17.64 -11.91
C SER A 91 -2.03 16.42 -11.66
N THR A 92 -1.15 16.47 -10.66
CA THR A 92 -0.28 15.35 -10.25
C THR A 92 -0.96 14.49 -9.19
N CYS A 93 -1.11 13.20 -9.46
CA CYS A 93 -1.69 12.24 -8.52
C CYS A 93 -0.61 11.30 -7.98
N TYR A 94 -0.73 10.94 -6.71
CA TYR A 94 0.21 10.08 -6.00
C TYR A 94 -0.45 8.78 -5.54
N ASN A 95 0.32 7.69 -5.57
CA ASN A 95 -0.05 6.46 -4.88
C ASN A 95 -0.03 6.68 -3.38
N VAL A 96 -0.79 5.88 -2.63
CA VAL A 96 -0.91 5.98 -1.17
C VAL A 96 -0.51 4.66 -0.51
N LEU A 97 0.34 4.74 0.50
CA LEU A 97 0.59 3.69 1.46
C LEU A 97 0.01 4.09 2.82
N TYR A 98 -1.00 3.41 3.28
CA TYR A 98 -1.45 3.45 4.66
C TYR A 98 -0.57 2.50 5.49
N LEU A 99 0.05 2.99 6.56
CA LEU A 99 1.09 2.26 7.30
C LEU A 99 0.79 2.21 8.79
N MET A 100 0.66 0.99 9.35
CA MET A 100 0.27 0.76 10.73
C MET A 100 1.44 0.24 11.58
N HIS A 101 1.68 0.88 12.73
CA HIS A 101 2.75 0.53 13.66
C HIS A 101 2.49 -0.77 14.45
N GLY A 102 3.52 -1.26 15.15
CA GLY A 102 3.45 -2.40 16.05
C GLY A 102 2.90 -2.07 17.46
N GLY A 103 2.83 -3.08 18.29
CA GLY A 103 2.42 -2.91 19.69
C GLY A 103 3.40 -2.04 20.49
N GLY A 104 2.89 -1.07 21.23
CA GLY A 104 3.69 -0.14 22.02
C GLY A 104 4.31 1.04 21.26
N ASP A 105 4.12 1.11 19.93
CA ASP A 105 4.67 2.13 19.05
C ASP A 105 3.67 3.24 18.71
N SER A 106 4.03 4.08 17.75
CA SER A 106 3.21 5.18 17.24
C SER A 106 3.53 5.43 15.75
N PRO A 107 2.76 6.26 15.04
CA PRO A 107 3.09 6.67 13.67
C PRO A 107 4.52 7.21 13.50
N ALA A 108 5.06 7.87 14.52
CA ALA A 108 6.41 8.43 14.51
C ALA A 108 7.53 7.37 14.45
N TRP A 109 7.24 6.12 14.80
CA TRP A 109 8.21 5.03 14.75
C TRP A 109 8.79 4.80 13.34
N TYR A 110 7.97 5.00 12.33
CA TYR A 110 8.39 4.88 10.93
C TYR A 110 9.05 6.15 10.38
N LEU A 111 8.35 7.27 10.53
CA LEU A 111 8.66 8.49 9.79
C LEU A 111 9.39 9.55 10.61
N GLY A 112 9.42 9.41 11.95
CA GLY A 112 9.71 10.52 12.86
C GLY A 112 8.52 11.48 12.90
N GLY A 113 8.62 12.52 13.71
CA GLY A 113 7.69 13.65 13.72
C GLY A 113 8.02 14.68 12.65
N GLU A 114 7.28 15.81 12.66
CA GLU A 114 7.55 16.93 11.78
C GLU A 114 8.98 17.45 11.96
N GLY A 115 9.67 17.65 10.83
CA GLY A 115 11.07 18.12 10.82
C GLY A 115 12.10 17.06 11.24
N GLN A 116 11.67 15.83 11.54
CA GLN A 116 12.58 14.73 11.88
C GLN A 116 12.86 13.84 10.66
N ASN A 117 13.99 13.16 10.71
CA ASN A 117 14.37 12.15 9.72
C ASN A 117 14.67 10.83 10.42
N THR A 118 13.95 9.77 10.04
CA THR A 118 14.27 8.39 10.42
C THR A 118 15.09 7.74 9.31
N ARG A 119 15.78 6.65 9.65
CA ARG A 119 16.48 5.86 8.63
C ARG A 119 15.51 5.31 7.58
N LEU A 120 14.30 4.90 7.97
CA LEU A 120 13.30 4.42 7.02
C LEU A 120 12.85 5.53 6.07
N LYS A 121 12.56 6.73 6.58
CA LYS A 121 12.24 7.88 5.73
C LYS A 121 13.37 8.17 4.74
N ASN A 122 14.63 8.16 5.20
CA ASN A 122 15.76 8.39 4.33
C ASN A 122 15.87 7.34 3.22
N ILE A 123 15.63 6.06 3.52
CA ILE A 123 15.58 4.98 2.51
C ILE A 123 14.51 5.28 1.45
N ILE A 124 13.31 5.68 1.88
CA ILE A 124 12.20 6.02 0.97
C ILE A 124 12.58 7.22 0.09
N ASP A 125 13.17 8.25 0.68
CA ASP A 125 13.65 9.43 -0.04
C ASP A 125 14.67 9.06 -1.12
N HIS A 126 15.65 8.21 -0.81
CA HIS A 126 16.65 7.75 -1.78
C HIS A 126 16.05 6.89 -2.89
N LEU A 127 15.14 5.97 -2.57
CA LEU A 127 14.44 5.16 -3.57
C LEU A 127 13.69 6.04 -4.59
N ILE A 128 13.00 7.09 -4.11
CA ILE A 128 12.29 8.04 -4.97
C ILE A 128 13.28 8.91 -5.76
N ALA A 129 14.29 9.48 -5.09
CA ALA A 129 15.25 10.38 -5.72
C ALA A 129 16.07 9.70 -6.82
N ASN A 130 16.37 8.41 -6.67
CA ASN A 130 17.10 7.59 -7.63
C ASN A 130 16.21 6.98 -8.72
N GLY A 131 14.88 7.19 -8.66
CA GLY A 131 13.93 6.64 -9.62
C GLY A 131 13.75 5.12 -9.48
N GLU A 132 14.10 4.54 -8.33
CA GLU A 132 13.92 3.11 -8.04
C GLU A 132 12.48 2.78 -7.67
N MET A 133 11.71 3.76 -7.22
CA MET A 133 10.27 3.66 -7.06
C MET A 133 9.57 4.97 -7.44
N LYS A 134 8.28 4.88 -7.76
CA LYS A 134 7.44 6.07 -8.02
C LYS A 134 7.24 6.87 -6.73
N PRO A 135 7.17 8.21 -6.79
CA PRO A 135 6.76 9.01 -5.64
C PRO A 135 5.40 8.56 -5.10
N LEU A 136 5.28 8.48 -3.78
CA LEU A 136 4.03 8.13 -3.10
C LEU A 136 3.85 8.96 -1.84
N ILE A 137 2.60 9.04 -1.37
CA ILE A 137 2.25 9.59 -0.06
C ILE A 137 2.15 8.43 0.93
N ILE A 138 2.67 8.61 2.16
CA ILE A 138 2.50 7.62 3.23
C ILE A 138 1.68 8.24 4.34
N CYS A 139 0.58 7.59 4.71
CA CYS A 139 -0.21 7.92 5.89
C CYS A 139 0.11 6.93 7.01
N ALA A 140 0.91 7.34 7.97
CA ALA A 140 1.25 6.52 9.12
C ALA A 140 0.19 6.70 10.22
N LEU A 141 -0.45 5.60 10.57
CA LEU A 141 -1.69 5.52 11.35
C LEU A 141 -1.46 4.86 12.71
N SER A 142 -2.47 4.94 13.58
CA SER A 142 -2.50 4.24 14.87
C SER A 142 -3.86 3.58 15.09
N TYR A 143 -3.85 2.32 15.56
CA TYR A 143 -5.06 1.61 15.99
C TYR A 143 -5.43 1.91 17.45
N TYR A 144 -4.64 2.68 18.20
CA TYR A 144 -5.02 3.10 19.55
C TYR A 144 -6.21 4.06 19.51
N THR A 145 -7.14 3.91 20.45
CA THR A 145 -8.39 4.67 20.53
C THR A 145 -8.67 5.13 21.94
N ASP A 146 -9.53 6.14 22.09
CA ASP A 146 -9.99 6.63 23.39
C ASP A 146 -11.15 5.79 23.97
N TYR A 147 -11.78 4.92 23.17
CA TYR A 147 -12.95 4.15 23.59
C TYR A 147 -12.62 2.70 23.99
N SER A 148 -11.41 2.22 23.74
CA SER A 148 -11.01 0.84 24.05
C SER A 148 -9.54 0.75 24.39
N ASN A 149 -9.23 0.04 25.47
CA ASN A 149 -7.85 -0.32 25.86
C ASN A 149 -7.43 -1.72 25.34
N ASP A 150 -8.30 -2.41 24.61
CA ASP A 150 -7.99 -3.70 23.99
C ASP A 150 -7.28 -3.48 22.65
N ALA A 151 -5.95 -3.38 22.70
CA ALA A 151 -5.13 -3.16 21.52
C ALA A 151 -5.28 -4.26 20.46
N THR A 152 -5.54 -5.51 20.88
CA THR A 152 -5.77 -6.65 19.97
C THR A 152 -7.07 -6.45 19.18
N LYS A 153 -8.17 -6.14 19.89
CA LYS A 153 -9.44 -5.83 19.25
C LYS A 153 -9.31 -4.62 18.34
N ASN A 154 -8.68 -3.55 18.81
CA ASN A 154 -8.53 -2.31 18.05
C ASN A 154 -7.76 -2.52 16.75
N CYS A 155 -6.69 -3.33 16.73
CA CYS A 155 -5.95 -3.57 15.50
C CYS A 155 -6.72 -4.48 14.51
N ILE A 156 -7.51 -5.44 15.00
CA ILE A 156 -8.36 -6.29 14.16
C ILE A 156 -9.52 -5.47 13.57
N ASP A 157 -10.12 -4.59 14.34
CA ASP A 157 -11.28 -3.78 13.94
C ASP A 157 -10.90 -2.48 13.21
N TYR A 158 -9.60 -2.24 13.01
CA TYR A 158 -9.11 -0.98 12.43
C TYR A 158 -9.68 -0.68 11.04
N HIS A 159 -10.07 -1.70 10.29
CA HIS A 159 -10.69 -1.55 8.97
C HIS A 159 -11.96 -0.66 9.00
N PHE A 160 -12.72 -0.64 10.10
CA PHE A 160 -13.88 0.26 10.24
C PHE A 160 -13.48 1.74 10.25
N GLU A 161 -12.43 2.08 11.03
CA GLU A 161 -11.90 3.43 11.10
C GLU A 161 -11.26 3.83 9.77
N LEU A 162 -10.51 2.92 9.14
CA LEU A 162 -9.85 3.16 7.86
C LEU A 162 -10.87 3.52 6.77
N ASP A 163 -11.91 2.68 6.60
CA ASP A 163 -12.93 2.83 5.58
C ASP A 163 -13.85 4.05 5.83
N LYS A 164 -14.30 4.26 7.07
CA LYS A 164 -15.30 5.26 7.38
C LYS A 164 -14.74 6.66 7.64
N ASP A 165 -13.54 6.75 8.24
CA ASP A 165 -13.04 8.01 8.77
C ASP A 165 -11.73 8.45 8.10
N VAL A 166 -10.78 7.53 7.86
CA VAL A 166 -9.45 7.90 7.33
C VAL A 166 -9.48 8.13 5.83
N ILE A 167 -9.87 7.12 5.03
CA ILE A 167 -9.84 7.22 3.56
C ILE A 167 -10.64 8.41 3.06
N PRO A 168 -11.90 8.65 3.50
CA PRO A 168 -12.69 9.77 3.01
C PRO A 168 -12.02 11.12 3.26
N VAL A 169 -11.49 11.35 4.46
CA VAL A 169 -10.85 12.62 4.80
C VAL A 169 -9.49 12.77 4.09
N PHE A 170 -8.68 11.70 4.11
CA PHE A 170 -7.35 11.71 3.53
C PHE A 170 -7.36 11.92 2.02
N GLU A 171 -8.19 11.16 1.30
CA GLU A 171 -8.22 11.19 -0.17
C GLU A 171 -8.95 12.42 -0.74
N THR A 172 -9.67 13.17 0.09
CA THR A 172 -10.18 14.49 -0.29
C THR A 172 -9.17 15.61 -0.03
N GLN A 173 -8.24 15.41 0.92
CA GLN A 173 -7.26 16.42 1.30
C GLN A 173 -5.98 16.38 0.46
N TYR A 174 -5.55 15.20 0.03
CA TYR A 174 -4.30 15.01 -0.70
C TYR A 174 -4.53 14.61 -2.16
N HIS A 175 -3.56 14.93 -3.03
CA HIS A 175 -3.63 14.62 -4.46
C HIS A 175 -3.38 13.13 -4.73
N THR A 176 -4.41 12.33 -4.54
CA THR A 176 -4.41 10.89 -4.79
C THR A 176 -5.11 10.55 -6.12
N TYR A 177 -5.05 9.29 -6.51
CA TYR A 177 -5.76 8.83 -7.72
C TYR A 177 -7.29 8.76 -7.55
N ALA A 178 -7.83 8.92 -6.34
CA ALA A 178 -9.26 9.15 -6.11
C ALA A 178 -9.71 10.54 -6.56
N LYS A 179 -8.78 11.51 -6.68
CA LYS A 179 -9.05 12.88 -7.14
C LYS A 179 -10.17 13.57 -6.35
N GLY A 180 -10.23 13.29 -5.04
CA GLY A 180 -11.25 13.83 -4.14
C GLY A 180 -12.63 13.19 -4.24
N ASP A 181 -12.85 12.23 -5.16
CA ASP A 181 -14.08 11.44 -5.21
C ASP A 181 -13.90 10.15 -4.38
N VAL A 182 -14.47 10.14 -3.20
CA VAL A 182 -14.42 9.02 -2.25
C VAL A 182 -15.68 8.13 -2.30
N SER A 183 -16.44 8.20 -3.40
CA SER A 183 -17.49 7.21 -3.66
C SER A 183 -16.89 5.82 -3.82
N GLN A 184 -17.60 4.78 -3.40
CA GLN A 184 -17.16 3.39 -3.53
C GLN A 184 -16.69 3.07 -4.96
N LYS A 185 -17.42 3.56 -5.96
CA LYS A 185 -17.07 3.37 -7.37
C LYS A 185 -15.70 3.98 -7.72
N SER A 186 -15.38 5.16 -7.21
CA SER A 186 -14.09 5.82 -7.44
C SER A 186 -12.96 5.11 -6.69
N LEU A 187 -13.23 4.70 -5.44
CA LEU A 187 -12.27 3.94 -4.64
C LEU A 187 -11.94 2.59 -5.29
N ASP A 188 -12.94 1.85 -5.76
CA ASP A 188 -12.75 0.60 -6.50
C ASP A 188 -11.95 0.81 -7.80
N ALA A 189 -12.27 1.87 -8.55
CA ALA A 189 -11.59 2.18 -9.81
C ALA A 189 -10.11 2.56 -9.62
N SER A 190 -9.79 3.21 -8.50
CA SER A 190 -8.43 3.66 -8.15
C SER A 190 -7.70 2.73 -7.17
N ARG A 191 -8.23 1.55 -6.87
CA ARG A 191 -7.69 0.61 -5.88
C ARG A 191 -6.23 0.20 -6.08
N TRP A 192 -5.76 0.15 -7.33
CA TRP A 192 -4.38 -0.15 -7.69
C TRP A 192 -3.38 0.96 -7.35
N HIS A 193 -3.85 2.06 -6.79
CA HIS A 193 -3.06 3.17 -6.31
C HIS A 193 -3.03 3.25 -4.77
N ARG A 194 -3.56 2.20 -4.08
CA ARG A 194 -3.56 2.10 -2.63
C ARG A 194 -2.91 0.82 -2.15
N ALA A 195 -2.10 0.98 -1.11
CA ALA A 195 -1.52 -0.10 -0.34
C ALA A 195 -1.86 0.07 1.15
N PHE A 196 -2.00 -1.03 1.86
CA PHE A 196 -1.97 -1.05 3.31
C PHE A 196 -0.87 -1.97 3.80
N GLY A 197 -0.10 -1.52 4.78
CA GLY A 197 0.97 -2.31 5.37
C GLY A 197 1.13 -2.05 6.86
N GLY A 198 1.82 -2.94 7.55
CA GLY A 198 2.10 -2.74 8.96
C GLY A 198 2.98 -3.82 9.56
N PHE A 199 3.56 -3.49 10.71
CA PHE A 199 4.50 -4.33 11.44
C PHE A 199 3.85 -4.92 12.69
N SER A 200 4.10 -6.21 12.99
CA SER A 200 3.63 -6.87 14.21
C SER A 200 2.11 -6.81 14.34
N MET A 201 1.56 -6.12 15.35
CA MET A 201 0.12 -5.84 15.43
C MET A 201 -0.40 -5.08 14.20
N GLY A 202 0.42 -4.21 13.60
CA GLY A 202 0.09 -3.59 12.32
C GLY A 202 -0.03 -4.59 11.16
N ALA A 203 0.69 -5.71 11.19
CA ALA A 203 0.48 -6.80 10.22
C ALA A 203 -0.89 -7.47 10.44
N CYS A 204 -1.32 -7.64 11.70
CA CYS A 204 -2.67 -8.13 11.99
C CYS A 204 -3.75 -7.19 11.46
N ALA A 205 -3.56 -5.87 11.62
CA ALA A 205 -4.43 -4.87 10.99
C ALA A 205 -4.39 -4.98 9.46
N THR A 206 -3.21 -5.26 8.87
CA THR A 206 -3.08 -5.46 7.41
C THR A 206 -3.91 -6.64 6.92
N TRP A 207 -3.91 -7.76 7.63
CA TRP A 207 -4.75 -8.91 7.29
C TRP A 207 -6.25 -8.61 7.45
N SER A 208 -6.63 -7.82 8.46
CA SER A 208 -8.01 -7.37 8.62
C SER A 208 -8.43 -6.43 7.48
N VAL A 209 -7.58 -5.47 7.10
CA VAL A 209 -7.84 -4.61 5.94
C VAL A 209 -7.91 -5.42 4.64
N PHE A 210 -7.11 -6.48 4.49
CA PHE A 210 -7.24 -7.42 3.38
C PHE A 210 -8.64 -8.08 3.38
N GLU A 211 -9.12 -8.49 4.55
CA GLU A 211 -10.43 -9.15 4.66
C GLU A 211 -11.60 -8.23 4.29
N PHE A 212 -11.58 -6.99 4.77
CA PHE A 212 -12.76 -6.10 4.72
C PHE A 212 -12.67 -4.98 3.69
N CYS A 213 -11.45 -4.58 3.26
CA CYS A 213 -11.25 -3.49 2.31
C CYS A 213 -10.60 -3.94 0.98
N LEU A 214 -10.71 -5.23 0.63
CA LEU A 214 -10.12 -5.81 -0.59
C LEU A 214 -10.62 -5.13 -1.88
N GLY A 215 -11.80 -4.52 -1.87
CA GLY A 215 -12.33 -3.72 -2.98
C GLY A 215 -11.55 -2.44 -3.22
N GLU A 216 -11.01 -1.83 -2.19
CA GLU A 216 -10.40 -0.50 -2.21
C GLU A 216 -8.87 -0.52 -2.28
N MET A 217 -8.25 -1.65 -1.96
CA MET A 217 -6.81 -1.81 -1.90
C MET A 217 -6.31 -2.83 -2.92
N GLY A 218 -5.22 -2.48 -3.63
CA GLY A 218 -4.55 -3.39 -4.57
C GLY A 218 -3.35 -4.11 -3.96
N TYR A 219 -2.74 -3.56 -2.91
CA TYR A 219 -1.49 -4.05 -2.35
C TYR A 219 -1.53 -4.15 -0.84
N PHE A 220 -0.94 -5.23 -0.28
CA PHE A 220 -0.87 -5.50 1.14
C PHE A 220 0.55 -5.86 1.55
N ILE A 221 1.05 -5.24 2.64
CA ILE A 221 2.43 -5.41 3.12
C ILE A 221 2.41 -5.81 4.60
N PRO A 222 1.95 -7.03 4.94
CA PRO A 222 2.05 -7.52 6.31
C PRO A 222 3.50 -7.86 6.65
N MET A 223 4.04 -7.24 7.70
CA MET A 223 5.42 -7.44 8.16
C MET A 223 5.41 -8.01 9.58
N SER A 224 6.04 -9.17 9.77
CA SER A 224 6.26 -9.77 11.10
C SER A 224 4.96 -10.04 11.88
N GLY A 225 3.94 -10.60 11.23
CA GLY A 225 2.67 -10.95 11.89
C GLY A 225 1.73 -11.76 10.99
N ASP A 226 1.06 -12.74 11.60
CA ASP A 226 0.06 -13.60 10.97
C ASP A 226 -1.36 -13.02 11.06
N CYS A 227 -2.30 -13.61 10.34
CA CYS A 227 -3.72 -13.26 10.40
C CYS A 227 -4.36 -13.82 11.69
N TRP A 228 -4.94 -12.94 12.50
CA TRP A 228 -5.56 -13.32 13.78
C TRP A 228 -7.07 -13.54 13.70
N ALA A 229 -7.69 -13.45 12.54
CA ALA A 229 -9.13 -13.66 12.38
C ALA A 229 -9.62 -15.05 12.87
N LYS A 230 -8.73 -16.05 12.85
CA LYS A 230 -8.99 -17.40 13.35
C LYS A 230 -8.14 -17.77 14.59
N GLY A 231 -7.60 -16.75 15.26
CA GLY A 231 -6.68 -16.91 16.38
C GLY A 231 -5.22 -16.95 15.94
N ARG A 232 -4.36 -16.39 16.79
CA ARG A 232 -2.91 -16.30 16.56
C ARG A 232 -2.28 -17.68 16.38
N GLY A 233 -1.45 -17.85 15.36
CA GLY A 233 -0.75 -19.10 15.07
C GLY A 233 -1.62 -20.19 14.45
N ASN A 234 -2.90 -19.93 14.14
CA ASN A 234 -3.78 -20.90 13.50
C ASN A 234 -3.63 -20.85 11.98
N SER A 235 -2.48 -21.28 11.49
CA SER A 235 -2.04 -21.12 10.09
C SER A 235 -3.02 -21.73 9.07
N VAL A 236 -3.54 -22.92 9.33
CA VAL A 236 -4.44 -23.65 8.41
C VAL A 236 -5.76 -22.92 8.27
N GLU A 237 -6.41 -22.61 9.39
CA GLU A 237 -7.73 -21.93 9.34
C GLU A 237 -7.62 -20.49 8.86
N SER A 238 -6.51 -19.79 9.17
CA SER A 238 -6.27 -18.44 8.68
C SER A 238 -6.06 -18.43 7.16
N ALA A 239 -5.27 -19.32 6.60
CA ALA A 239 -5.07 -19.43 5.16
C ALA A 239 -6.36 -19.76 4.42
N LYS A 240 -7.13 -20.74 4.94
CA LYS A 240 -8.46 -21.08 4.41
C LYS A 240 -9.41 -19.88 4.44
N HIS A 241 -9.49 -19.20 5.58
CA HIS A 241 -10.34 -18.02 5.76
C HIS A 241 -10.00 -16.90 4.76
N LEU A 242 -8.70 -16.61 4.56
CA LEU A 242 -8.27 -15.61 3.60
C LEU A 242 -8.64 -16.00 2.15
N ALA A 243 -8.52 -17.28 1.78
CA ALA A 243 -8.94 -17.76 0.47
C ALA A 243 -10.47 -17.64 0.27
N GLU A 244 -11.26 -18.03 1.28
CA GLU A 244 -12.73 -17.88 1.26
C GLU A 244 -13.14 -16.40 1.20
N THR A 245 -12.39 -15.50 1.85
CA THR A 245 -12.60 -14.05 1.79
C THR A 245 -12.46 -13.52 0.37
N VAL A 246 -11.42 -13.92 -0.35
CA VAL A 246 -11.22 -13.50 -1.76
C VAL A 246 -12.39 -13.96 -2.63
N ALA A 247 -12.79 -15.23 -2.52
CA ALA A 247 -13.91 -15.78 -3.27
C ALA A 247 -15.24 -15.08 -2.92
N LYS A 248 -15.51 -14.84 -1.63
CA LYS A 248 -16.70 -14.12 -1.16
C LYS A 248 -16.82 -12.70 -1.70
N ASN A 249 -15.68 -12.02 -1.88
CA ASN A 249 -15.63 -10.69 -2.49
C ASN A 249 -15.66 -10.71 -4.04
N GLY A 250 -15.83 -11.88 -4.67
CA GLY A 250 -15.83 -12.02 -6.12
C GLY A 250 -14.49 -11.66 -6.75
N LYS A 251 -13.41 -11.78 -5.98
CA LYS A 251 -12.04 -11.47 -6.41
C LYS A 251 -11.26 -12.75 -6.75
N THR A 252 -10.14 -12.58 -7.40
CA THR A 252 -9.24 -13.66 -7.85
C THR A 252 -7.78 -13.28 -7.56
N ALA A 253 -6.85 -14.16 -7.86
CA ALA A 253 -5.42 -13.88 -7.76
C ALA A 253 -4.95 -12.66 -8.58
N LYS A 254 -5.76 -12.15 -9.50
CA LYS A 254 -5.44 -10.97 -10.34
C LYS A 254 -5.86 -9.65 -9.70
N ASP A 255 -6.56 -9.71 -8.59
CA ASP A 255 -7.19 -8.53 -7.99
C ASP A 255 -6.39 -7.91 -6.85
N PHE A 256 -5.28 -8.50 -6.43
CA PHE A 256 -4.45 -7.98 -5.34
C PHE A 256 -3.03 -8.56 -5.38
N TYR A 257 -2.15 -7.94 -4.59
CA TYR A 257 -0.79 -8.41 -4.34
C TYR A 257 -0.45 -8.34 -2.87
N ILE A 258 0.21 -9.38 -2.37
CA ILE A 258 0.70 -9.46 -1.00
C ILE A 258 2.22 -9.57 -1.05
N TYR A 259 2.91 -8.55 -0.55
CA TYR A 259 4.34 -8.58 -0.28
C TYR A 259 4.54 -8.69 1.23
N SER A 260 4.85 -9.88 1.72
CA SER A 260 5.03 -10.14 3.14
C SER A 260 6.50 -10.37 3.49
N GLY A 261 6.87 -10.16 4.74
CA GLY A 261 8.23 -10.44 5.17
C GLY A 261 8.43 -10.38 6.68
N CYS A 262 9.46 -11.09 7.16
CA CYS A 262 9.91 -11.02 8.54
C CYS A 262 11.39 -11.37 8.67
N GLY A 263 11.95 -11.18 9.87
CA GLY A 263 13.27 -11.69 10.21
C GLY A 263 13.26 -13.20 10.49
N ARG A 264 14.40 -13.88 10.28
CA ARG A 264 14.56 -15.30 10.63
C ARG A 264 14.46 -15.53 12.15
N ASN A 265 14.96 -14.59 12.93
CA ASN A 265 14.95 -14.65 14.41
C ASN A 265 13.79 -13.83 15.00
N ASP A 266 12.76 -13.60 14.22
CA ASP A 266 11.57 -12.85 14.60
C ASP A 266 10.61 -13.75 15.39
N VAL A 267 10.03 -13.21 16.47
CA VAL A 267 9.03 -13.93 17.29
C VAL A 267 7.73 -14.23 16.54
N ALA A 268 7.48 -13.54 15.42
CA ALA A 268 6.32 -13.77 14.57
C ALA A 268 6.59 -14.80 13.46
N GLU A 269 7.86 -15.09 13.14
CA GLU A 269 8.23 -16.02 12.05
C GLU A 269 7.58 -17.40 12.22
N PRO A 270 7.56 -18.03 13.42
CA PRO A 270 6.96 -19.35 13.62
C PRO A 270 5.44 -19.40 13.35
N ASN A 271 4.75 -18.28 13.30
CA ASN A 271 3.33 -18.20 12.96
C ASN A 271 3.11 -17.72 11.52
N MET A 272 3.85 -16.70 11.09
CA MET A 272 3.68 -16.08 9.78
C MET A 272 4.09 -16.99 8.63
N THR A 273 5.30 -17.54 8.66
CA THR A 273 5.82 -18.42 7.60
C THR A 273 4.96 -19.68 7.40
N PRO A 274 4.52 -20.40 8.44
CA PRO A 274 3.58 -21.51 8.26
C PRO A 274 2.26 -21.08 7.64
N MET A 275 1.69 -19.92 8.00
CA MET A 275 0.47 -19.42 7.39
C MET A 275 0.66 -19.15 5.89
N ILE A 276 1.75 -18.50 5.48
CA ILE A 276 2.07 -18.28 4.07
C ILE A 276 2.23 -19.61 3.32
N ASN A 277 2.84 -20.62 3.95
CA ASN A 277 2.96 -21.96 3.35
C ASN A 277 1.59 -22.65 3.20
N GLU A 278 0.66 -22.46 4.13
CA GLU A 278 -0.71 -22.93 3.98
C GLU A 278 -1.46 -22.17 2.86
N MET A 279 -1.26 -20.85 2.71
CA MET A 279 -1.86 -20.07 1.63
C MET A 279 -1.45 -20.61 0.24
N LYS A 280 -0.24 -21.10 0.07
CA LYS A 280 0.23 -21.72 -1.20
C LYS A 280 -0.58 -22.94 -1.62
N LYS A 281 -1.38 -23.54 -0.73
CA LYS A 281 -2.27 -24.66 -1.03
C LYS A 281 -3.57 -24.25 -1.73
N TYR A 282 -3.79 -22.94 -1.90
CA TYR A 282 -4.94 -22.34 -2.60
C TYR A 282 -4.46 -21.60 -3.87
N PRO A 283 -3.90 -22.32 -4.88
CA PRO A 283 -3.21 -21.68 -6.01
C PRO A 283 -4.12 -20.88 -6.94
N GLU A 284 -5.44 -21.09 -6.91
CA GLU A 284 -6.43 -20.27 -7.60
C GLU A 284 -6.58 -18.86 -6.98
N THR A 285 -6.17 -18.71 -5.72
CA THR A 285 -6.25 -17.46 -4.95
C THR A 285 -4.88 -16.86 -4.68
N PHE A 286 -3.91 -17.67 -4.28
CA PHE A 286 -2.57 -17.25 -3.87
C PHE A 286 -1.51 -17.92 -4.72
N ILE A 287 -1.12 -17.26 -5.79
CA ILE A 287 -0.05 -17.73 -6.68
C ILE A 287 1.27 -17.23 -6.10
N TYR A 288 1.99 -18.12 -5.42
CA TYR A 288 3.31 -17.79 -4.87
C TYR A 288 4.30 -17.51 -5.98
N CYS A 289 5.02 -16.42 -5.87
CA CYS A 289 5.94 -15.96 -6.90
C CYS A 289 7.12 -15.22 -6.30
N ASP A 290 8.21 -15.23 -7.02
CA ASP A 290 9.35 -14.36 -6.77
C ASP A 290 9.25 -13.04 -7.54
N ASN A 291 8.31 -12.95 -8.47
CA ASN A 291 8.03 -11.77 -9.27
C ASN A 291 6.51 -11.61 -9.40
N PHE A 292 5.97 -10.43 -9.09
CA PHE A 292 4.54 -10.16 -9.21
C PHE A 292 3.99 -10.21 -10.65
N ALA A 293 4.84 -10.27 -11.68
CA ALA A 293 4.39 -10.62 -13.02
C ALA A 293 3.86 -12.07 -13.11
N ASP A 294 4.35 -12.95 -12.25
CA ASP A 294 4.08 -14.39 -12.28
C ASP A 294 3.08 -14.84 -11.21
N GLY A 295 2.72 -13.95 -10.28
CA GLY A 295 1.81 -14.28 -9.19
C GLY A 295 1.44 -13.07 -8.33
N ASN A 296 0.83 -13.33 -7.17
CA ASN A 296 0.29 -12.29 -6.30
C ASN A 296 0.64 -12.44 -4.82
N LEU A 297 1.42 -13.45 -4.47
CA LEU A 297 1.89 -13.68 -3.10
C LEU A 297 3.41 -13.83 -3.10
N TYR A 298 4.09 -12.95 -2.39
CA TYR A 298 5.53 -13.03 -2.13
C TYR A 298 5.79 -12.99 -0.63
N HIS A 299 6.77 -13.78 -0.17
CA HIS A 299 7.21 -13.79 1.22
C HIS A 299 8.73 -13.82 1.29
N CYS A 300 9.32 -12.82 1.92
CA CYS A 300 10.75 -12.75 2.12
C CYS A 300 11.13 -12.97 3.59
N ILE A 301 12.28 -13.61 3.80
CA ILE A 301 12.89 -13.78 5.11
C ILE A 301 14.24 -13.07 5.11
N TYR A 302 14.38 -12.12 6.04
CA TYR A 302 15.66 -11.51 6.31
C TYR A 302 16.44 -12.39 7.30
N GLU A 303 17.45 -13.09 6.80
CA GLU A 303 18.13 -14.16 7.57
C GLU A 303 18.79 -13.67 8.86
N GLN A 304 19.27 -12.40 8.91
CA GLN A 304 19.85 -11.81 10.11
C GLN A 304 18.85 -11.02 10.95
N GLY A 305 17.59 -10.95 10.51
CA GLY A 305 16.57 -10.11 11.10
C GLY A 305 15.93 -10.67 12.36
N GLY A 306 15.49 -9.77 13.23
CA GLY A 306 14.65 -10.00 14.39
C GLY A 306 13.32 -9.25 14.28
N HIS A 307 12.63 -9.12 15.42
CA HIS A 307 11.37 -8.38 15.52
C HIS A 307 11.62 -6.89 15.77
N ASP A 308 12.13 -6.17 14.78
CA ASP A 308 12.61 -4.81 14.94
C ASP A 308 12.56 -3.96 13.66
N ILE A 309 12.83 -2.66 13.81
CA ILE A 309 12.84 -1.68 12.72
C ILE A 309 13.89 -2.01 11.63
N ASN A 310 14.99 -2.70 11.97
CA ASN A 310 16.01 -3.04 10.98
C ASN A 310 15.47 -4.06 9.98
N SER A 311 14.70 -5.03 10.46
CA SER A 311 13.98 -5.99 9.61
C SER A 311 12.93 -5.29 8.75
N VAL A 312 12.13 -4.38 9.34
CA VAL A 312 11.14 -3.60 8.61
C VAL A 312 11.78 -2.75 7.50
N MET A 313 12.86 -2.04 7.80
CA MET A 313 13.57 -1.22 6.80
C MET A 313 13.99 -2.04 5.59
N ARG A 314 14.48 -3.26 5.79
CA ARG A 314 14.91 -4.14 4.71
C ARG A 314 13.74 -4.73 3.93
N VAL A 315 12.68 -5.15 4.63
CA VAL A 315 11.45 -5.61 3.97
C VAL A 315 10.86 -4.50 3.09
N MET A 316 10.77 -3.27 3.61
CA MET A 316 10.25 -2.14 2.85
C MET A 316 11.19 -1.72 1.71
N TYR A 317 12.50 -1.69 1.90
CA TYR A 317 13.48 -1.40 0.84
C TYR A 317 13.33 -2.35 -0.36
N ASN A 318 13.11 -3.64 -0.09
CA ASN A 318 12.93 -4.64 -1.13
C ASN A 318 11.50 -4.69 -1.70
N GLY A 319 10.51 -4.29 -0.92
CA GLY A 319 9.09 -4.40 -1.27
C GLY A 319 8.52 -3.19 -1.98
N LEU A 320 8.78 -1.97 -1.47
CA LEU A 320 8.18 -0.76 -2.00
C LEU A 320 8.41 -0.54 -3.50
N PRO A 321 9.62 -0.82 -4.07
CA PRO A 321 9.85 -0.71 -5.51
C PRO A 321 9.02 -1.65 -6.38
N LYS A 322 8.37 -2.66 -5.78
CA LYS A 322 7.53 -3.66 -6.48
C LYS A 322 6.05 -3.27 -6.52
N LEU A 323 5.68 -2.18 -5.86
CA LEU A 323 4.30 -1.71 -5.78
C LEU A 323 4.04 -0.61 -6.82
N PHE A 324 2.80 -0.46 -7.22
CA PHE A 324 2.32 0.67 -8.02
C PHE A 324 2.96 0.81 -9.41
N ASP A 325 3.25 -0.27 -10.10
CA ASP A 325 3.76 -0.26 -11.47
C ASP A 325 2.70 0.13 -12.51
#